data_105b5aeb5cc8d99d6a8feb2683abac49
#
_entry.id   105b5aeb5cc8d99d6a8feb2683abac49
#
_cell.length_a   1.000
_cell.length_b   1.000
_cell.length_c   1.000
_cell.angle_alpha   90.00
_cell.angle_beta   90.00
_cell.angle_gamma   90.00
#
_symmetry.space_group_name_H-M   'P 1'
#
loop_
_entity.id
_entity.type
_entity.pdbx_description
1 polymer ?
#
loop_
_entity_poly.entity_id
_entity_poly.type
_entity_poly.pdbx_seq_one_letter_code
_entity_poly.pdbx_strand_id
1 'polypeptide(L)' 'MEKSTAIKLAGSVQALANLLNISRPAIYQWKLMVPKMRVFQLKAIKPEWFK' A
#
# COMPACT_ATOMS: atom_id res chain seq x y z
N MET A 1 -9.35 -0.40 -0.05
CA MET A 1 -8.40 -1.03 -1.00
C MET A 1 -7.88 -2.32 -0.40
N GLU A 2 -7.87 -3.36 -1.18
CA GLU A 2 -7.32 -4.63 -0.72
C GLU A 2 -5.80 -4.59 -0.71
N LYS A 3 -5.21 -5.28 0.27
CA LYS A 3 -3.75 -5.36 0.38
C LYS A 3 -3.14 -5.98 -0.89
N SER A 4 -3.74 -7.04 -1.40
CA SER A 4 -3.25 -7.70 -2.61
C SER A 4 -3.25 -6.76 -3.81
N THR A 5 -4.27 -5.92 -3.93
CA THR A 5 -4.36 -4.93 -5.01
C THR A 5 -3.24 -3.90 -4.90
N ALA A 6 -2.97 -3.41 -3.68
CA ALA A 6 -1.89 -2.44 -3.47
C ALA A 6 -0.52 -3.04 -3.82
N ILE A 7 -0.28 -4.29 -3.42
CA ILE A 7 0.97 -4.99 -3.72
C ILE A 7 1.12 -5.15 -5.24
N LYS A 8 0.04 -5.52 -5.91
CA LYS A 8 0.05 -5.73 -7.35
C LYS A 8 0.34 -4.43 -8.10
N LEU A 9 -0.29 -3.33 -7.68
CA LEU A 9 -0.07 -2.01 -8.30
C LEU A 9 1.36 -1.52 -8.08
N ALA A 10 1.93 -1.77 -6.91
CA ALA A 10 3.30 -1.38 -6.60
C ALA A 10 4.34 -2.27 -7.28
N GLY A 11 3.96 -3.52 -7.56
CA GLY A 11 4.84 -4.51 -8.17
C GLY A 11 5.36 -5.56 -7.19
N SER A 12 5.53 -5.22 -5.93
CA SER A 12 5.99 -6.15 -4.90
C SER A 12 5.72 -5.55 -3.52
N VAL A 13 5.83 -6.41 -2.49
CA VAL A 13 5.73 -5.95 -1.10
C VAL A 13 6.83 -4.94 -0.79
N GLN A 14 8.05 -5.20 -1.25
CA GLN A 14 9.16 -4.28 -1.01
C GLN A 14 8.92 -2.92 -1.68
N ALA A 15 8.41 -2.93 -2.91
CA ALA A 15 8.10 -1.67 -3.60
C ALA A 15 7.03 -0.88 -2.86
N LEU A 16 5.99 -1.57 -2.37
CA LEU A 16 4.93 -0.92 -1.61
C LEU A 16 5.47 -0.35 -0.29
N ALA A 17 6.32 -1.11 0.41
CA ALA A 17 6.93 -0.65 1.64
C ALA A 17 7.77 0.62 1.40
N ASN A 18 8.54 0.63 0.31
CA ASN A 18 9.35 1.79 -0.05
C ASN A 18 8.49 3.01 -0.34
N LEU A 19 7.38 2.82 -1.06
CA LEU A 19 6.46 3.92 -1.36
C LEU A 19 5.90 4.55 -0.08
N LEU A 20 5.56 3.73 0.90
CA LEU A 20 4.95 4.18 2.14
C LEU A 20 5.98 4.51 3.22
N ASN A 21 7.26 4.24 2.95
CA ASN A 21 8.35 4.44 3.90
C ASN A 21 8.11 3.65 5.19
N ILE A 22 7.71 2.40 5.03
CA ILE A 22 7.48 1.46 6.14
C ILE A 22 8.23 0.17 5.87
N SER A 23 8.29 -0.70 6.88
CA SER A 23 8.95 -2.00 6.73
C SER A 23 7.99 -3.03 6.11
N ARG A 24 8.56 -4.09 5.53
CA ARG A 24 7.75 -5.19 5.01
C ARG A 24 6.91 -5.85 6.10
N PRO A 25 7.43 -6.11 7.32
CA PRO A 25 6.59 -6.66 8.39
C PRO A 25 5.36 -5.81 8.68
N ALA A 26 5.44 -4.50 8.54
CA ALA A 26 4.29 -3.63 8.76
C ALA A 26 3.17 -3.95 7.74
N ILE A 27 3.54 -4.23 6.49
CA ILE A 27 2.57 -4.62 5.47
C ILE A 27 1.98 -5.99 5.79
N TYR A 28 2.81 -6.94 6.22
CA TYR A 28 2.33 -8.28 6.55
C TYR A 28 1.36 -8.28 7.74
N GLN A 29 1.46 -7.29 8.63
CA GLN A 29 0.54 -7.13 9.74
C GLN A 29 -0.83 -6.66 9.32
N TRP A 30 -0.95 -6.07 8.15
CA TRP A 30 -2.27 -5.72 7.61
C TRP A 30 -3.04 -7.01 7.35
N LYS A 31 -4.35 -6.98 7.59
CA LYS A 31 -5.20 -8.13 7.30
C LYS A 31 -5.48 -8.15 5.80
N LEU A 32 -6.74 -8.17 5.40
CA LEU A 32 -7.08 -8.22 3.97
C LEU A 32 -7.07 -6.83 3.33
N MET A 33 -7.27 -5.80 4.12
CA MET A 33 -7.41 -4.44 3.61
C MET A 33 -6.26 -3.55 4.02
N VAL A 34 -5.90 -2.61 3.16
CA VAL A 34 -4.94 -1.57 3.50
C VAL A 34 -5.57 -0.66 4.56
N PRO A 35 -4.84 -0.32 5.64
CA PRO A 35 -5.37 0.60 6.65
C PRO A 35 -5.76 1.95 6.04
N LYS A 36 -6.81 2.54 6.59
CA LYS A 36 -7.37 3.78 6.07
C LYS A 36 -6.32 4.90 5.95
N MET A 37 -5.47 5.04 6.96
CA MET A 37 -4.41 6.05 6.93
C MET A 37 -3.45 5.84 5.77
N ARG A 38 -3.14 4.58 5.46
CA ARG A 38 -2.24 4.27 4.35
C ARG A 38 -2.94 4.51 3.01
N VAL A 39 -4.25 4.30 2.95
CA VAL A 39 -5.01 4.65 1.74
C VAL A 39 -4.92 6.14 1.47
N PHE A 40 -5.07 6.98 2.48
CA PHE A 40 -4.92 8.43 2.32
C PHE A 40 -3.52 8.79 1.83
N GLN A 41 -2.49 8.14 2.39
CA GLN A 41 -1.11 8.37 1.98
C GLN A 41 -0.93 7.98 0.51
N LEU A 42 -1.46 6.84 0.10
CA LEU A 42 -1.37 6.38 -1.28
C LEU A 42 -2.10 7.32 -2.23
N LYS A 43 -3.25 7.87 -1.83
CA LYS A 43 -3.97 8.85 -2.65
C LYS A 43 -3.13 10.10 -2.90
N ALA A 44 -2.29 10.48 -1.94
CA ALA A 44 -1.41 11.64 -2.09
C ALA A 44 -0.23 11.36 -3.02
N ILE A 45 0.38 10.16 -2.91
CA ILE A 45 1.60 9.85 -3.66
C ILE A 45 1.33 9.11 -4.98
N LYS A 46 0.22 8.39 -5.07
CA LYS A 46 -0.16 7.62 -6.26
C LYS A 46 -1.64 7.84 -6.59
N PRO A 47 -2.04 9.08 -6.89
CA PRO A 47 -3.46 9.35 -7.19
C PRO A 47 -3.98 8.56 -8.37
N GLU A 48 -3.10 8.18 -9.30
CA GLU A 48 -3.51 7.40 -10.48
C GLU A 48 -4.04 6.02 -10.12
N TRP A 49 -3.76 5.51 -8.91
CA TRP A 49 -4.28 4.21 -8.48
C TRP A 49 -5.78 4.28 -8.13
N PHE A 50 -6.31 5.49 -7.96
CA PHE A 50 -7.67 5.70 -7.45
C PHE A 50 -8.58 6.40 -8.47
N LYS A 51 -8.20 6.40 -9.69
CA LYS A 51 -9.01 6.98 -10.77
C LYS A 51 -10.25 6.14 -11.06
#